data_87add8b3ee63b676a82ef958c36b1589
#
_entry.id   87add8b3ee63b676a82ef958c36b1589
#
_cell.length_a   1.000
_cell.length_b   1.000
_cell.length_c   1.000
_cell.angle_alpha   90.00
_cell.angle_beta   90.00
_cell.angle_gamma   90.00
#
_symmetry.space_group_name_H-M   'P 1'
#
loop_
_entity.id
_entity.type
_entity.pdbx_description
1 polymer ?
#
loop_
_entity_poly.entity_id
_entity_poly.type
_entity_poly.pdbx_seq_one_letter_code
_entity_poly.pdbx_strand_id
1 'polypeptide(L)'
;MDSTKITRPLRKILPLGSCGAVIVAAGSASRMGGIDKVMAPLGGEPMIRRTVRQFQACDCIKKIVIVTRPDLILPIRELCRDMDKVTAVVSGGKSRQESVRLGLAALEGVKLAAIHDGARPLVSWQVIDRTIRAAHSYGAAAPAIPVKDTIKVEQGTLVAATPDRAHLRAVQTPQVFDYDLLRGALIMAERDGTQVTDDCSAVENLGMSVKLVEGEERNIKVTTPLDLKIAELLLEEEK
;
A
#
# COMPACT_ATOMS: atom_id res chain seq x y z
N MET A 1 -37.70 -22.26 3.57
CA MET A 1 -37.14 -20.98 3.10
C MET A 1 -35.69 -21.22 2.82
N ASP A 2 -35.40 -21.22 1.56
CA ASP A 2 -34.25 -21.92 0.94
C ASP A 2 -32.97 -21.09 1.02
N SER A 3 -32.02 -21.54 1.84
CA SER A 3 -30.70 -20.94 1.92
C SER A 3 -29.83 -21.53 0.82
N THR A 4 -29.86 -20.96 -0.35
CA THR A 4 -28.96 -21.33 -1.43
C THR A 4 -27.53 -21.00 -1.04
N LYS A 5 -26.81 -21.98 -0.51
CA LYS A 5 -25.36 -21.96 -0.35
C LYS A 5 -24.74 -21.87 -1.75
N ILE A 6 -24.29 -20.67 -2.12
CA ILE A 6 -23.42 -20.50 -3.28
C ILE A 6 -22.06 -21.10 -2.91
N THR A 7 -21.89 -22.37 -3.19
CA THR A 7 -20.58 -23.05 -3.15
C THR A 7 -19.77 -22.55 -4.36
N ARG A 8 -18.88 -21.58 -4.14
CA ARG A 8 -17.85 -21.23 -5.11
C ARG A 8 -16.97 -22.45 -5.35
N PRO A 9 -16.73 -22.86 -6.61
CA PRO A 9 -15.81 -23.96 -6.89
C PRO A 9 -14.42 -23.59 -6.37
N LEU A 10 -13.76 -24.52 -5.65
CA LEU A 10 -12.36 -24.43 -5.27
C LEU A 10 -11.53 -24.14 -6.53
N ARG A 11 -11.08 -22.89 -6.69
CA ARG A 11 -10.11 -22.53 -7.74
C ARG A 11 -8.87 -23.39 -7.48
N LYS A 12 -8.48 -24.21 -8.48
CA LYS A 12 -7.17 -24.86 -8.51
C LYS A 12 -6.12 -23.81 -8.11
N ILE A 13 -5.30 -24.13 -7.11
CA ILE A 13 -4.18 -23.28 -6.70
C ILE A 13 -3.22 -23.23 -7.90
N LEU A 14 -3.38 -22.22 -8.73
CA LEU A 14 -2.44 -21.92 -9.81
C LEU A 14 -1.14 -21.43 -9.17
N PRO A 15 0.03 -21.69 -9.76
CA PRO A 15 1.29 -21.12 -9.26
C PRO A 15 1.14 -19.62 -9.14
N LEU A 16 1.65 -19.04 -8.03
CA LEU A 16 1.62 -17.59 -7.80
C LEU A 16 2.19 -16.90 -9.05
N GLY A 17 1.35 -16.12 -9.72
CA GLY A 17 1.79 -15.28 -10.82
C GLY A 17 2.84 -14.26 -10.34
N SER A 18 3.63 -13.72 -11.26
CA SER A 18 4.61 -12.68 -10.94
C SER A 18 3.92 -11.47 -10.27
N CYS A 19 4.36 -11.08 -9.08
CA CYS A 19 3.93 -9.86 -8.41
C CYS A 19 5.02 -8.78 -8.53
N GLY A 20 4.61 -7.56 -8.83
CA GLY A 20 5.46 -6.39 -8.74
C GLY A 20 4.95 -5.42 -7.69
N ALA A 21 5.82 -4.56 -7.17
CA ALA A 21 5.47 -3.55 -6.19
C ALA A 21 5.63 -2.14 -6.76
N VAL A 22 4.68 -1.26 -6.45
CA VAL A 22 4.77 0.19 -6.63
C VAL A 22 4.88 0.83 -5.25
N ILE A 23 6.04 1.41 -4.95
CA ILE A 23 6.28 2.12 -3.69
C ILE A 23 6.01 3.61 -3.91
N VAL A 24 4.93 4.12 -3.32
CA VAL A 24 4.47 5.50 -3.51
C VAL A 24 5.13 6.41 -2.48
N ALA A 25 6.00 7.29 -2.95
CA ALA A 25 6.82 8.19 -2.14
C ALA A 25 6.80 9.66 -2.66
N ALA A 26 5.81 10.03 -3.49
CA ALA A 26 5.72 11.36 -4.13
C ALA A 26 5.00 12.42 -3.29
N GLY A 27 4.50 12.07 -2.09
CA GLY A 27 3.78 13.01 -1.22
C GLY A 27 4.66 14.13 -0.68
N SER A 28 4.12 15.37 -0.59
CA SER A 28 4.81 16.52 -0.01
C SER A 28 5.03 16.37 1.50
N ALA A 29 6.18 16.85 1.98
CA ALA A 29 6.61 16.78 3.38
C ALA A 29 5.99 17.86 4.31
N SER A 30 4.85 18.43 3.95
CA SER A 30 4.29 19.63 4.63
C SER A 30 4.07 19.48 6.15
N ARG A 31 4.02 18.27 6.68
CA ARG A 31 3.77 17.97 8.11
C ARG A 31 5.02 17.63 8.93
N MET A 32 6.22 17.61 8.33
CA MET A 32 7.47 17.20 8.97
C MET A 32 8.45 18.37 9.19
N GLY A 33 7.95 19.63 9.24
CA GLY A 33 8.81 20.77 9.54
C GLY A 33 9.94 21.02 8.53
N GLY A 34 9.74 20.71 7.24
CA GLY A 34 10.74 20.91 6.18
C GLY A 34 11.68 19.73 5.95
N ILE A 35 11.64 18.68 6.78
CA ILE A 35 12.39 17.44 6.54
C ILE A 35 11.61 16.61 5.53
N ASP A 36 12.32 16.15 4.48
CA ASP A 36 11.71 15.21 3.56
C ASP A 36 11.43 13.88 4.26
N LYS A 37 10.14 13.60 4.44
CA LYS A 37 9.68 12.45 5.21
C LYS A 37 10.31 11.13 4.74
N VAL A 38 10.36 10.89 3.43
CA VAL A 38 10.82 9.60 2.90
C VAL A 38 12.34 9.47 2.97
N MET A 39 13.05 10.59 3.07
CA MET A 39 14.50 10.66 3.24
C MET A 39 14.92 10.77 4.71
N ALA A 40 13.96 10.91 5.66
CA ALA A 40 14.28 10.97 7.09
C ALA A 40 15.03 9.69 7.53
N PRO A 41 16.08 9.83 8.33
CA PRO A 41 16.81 8.67 8.84
C PRO A 41 15.93 7.87 9.80
N LEU A 42 15.95 6.56 9.65
CA LEU A 42 15.27 5.59 10.52
C LEU A 42 16.15 4.35 10.69
N GLY A 43 16.63 4.11 11.91
CA GLY A 43 17.51 2.99 12.18
C GLY A 43 18.83 3.02 11.38
N GLY A 44 19.40 4.22 11.14
CA GLY A 44 20.67 4.43 10.46
C GLY A 44 20.63 4.49 8.93
N GLU A 45 19.44 4.40 8.30
CA GLU A 45 19.28 4.53 6.85
C GLU A 45 18.05 5.38 6.51
N PRO A 46 17.93 5.96 5.28
CA PRO A 46 16.72 6.66 4.86
C PRO A 46 15.49 5.74 4.89
N MET A 47 14.36 6.26 5.38
CA MET A 47 13.11 5.49 5.54
C MET A 47 12.66 4.82 4.23
N ILE A 48 12.79 5.49 3.09
CA ILE A 48 12.44 4.91 1.79
C ILE A 48 13.27 3.66 1.47
N ARG A 49 14.58 3.68 1.75
CA ARG A 49 15.45 2.53 1.51
C ARG A 49 15.02 1.34 2.37
N ARG A 50 14.67 1.58 3.63
CA ARG A 50 14.14 0.55 4.53
C ARG A 50 12.85 -0.05 3.99
N THR A 51 11.91 0.78 3.55
CA THR A 51 10.66 0.32 2.94
C THR A 51 10.93 -0.57 1.73
N VAL A 52 11.76 -0.11 0.79
CA VAL A 52 12.09 -0.86 -0.43
C VAL A 52 12.77 -2.20 -0.10
N ARG A 53 13.63 -2.23 0.92
CA ARG A 53 14.34 -3.43 1.37
C ARG A 53 13.38 -4.55 1.81
N GLN A 54 12.24 -4.23 2.42
CA GLN A 54 11.24 -5.24 2.79
C GLN A 54 10.67 -5.95 1.56
N PHE A 55 10.44 -5.22 0.47
CA PHE A 55 9.98 -5.78 -0.79
C PHE A 55 11.09 -6.48 -1.57
N GLN A 56 12.32 -5.95 -1.50
CA GLN A 56 13.50 -6.59 -2.09
C GLN A 56 13.75 -7.97 -1.49
N ALA A 57 13.56 -8.13 -0.17
CA ALA A 57 13.74 -9.40 0.54
C ALA A 57 12.60 -10.41 0.31
N CYS A 58 11.45 -10.00 -0.21
CA CYS A 58 10.29 -10.87 -0.41
C CYS A 58 10.40 -11.63 -1.75
N ASP A 59 10.49 -12.96 -1.71
CA ASP A 59 10.65 -13.81 -2.91
C ASP A 59 9.47 -13.73 -3.88
N CYS A 60 8.27 -13.43 -3.39
CA CYS A 60 7.08 -13.28 -4.22
C CYS A 60 7.06 -11.97 -5.03
N ILE A 61 7.90 -10.99 -4.69
CA ILE A 61 8.08 -9.76 -5.48
C ILE A 61 9.19 -9.97 -6.51
N LYS A 62 8.88 -9.64 -7.77
CA LYS A 62 9.83 -9.80 -8.91
C LYS A 62 10.34 -8.46 -9.44
N LYS A 63 9.56 -7.40 -9.29
CA LYS A 63 9.91 -6.06 -9.76
C LYS A 63 9.46 -5.02 -8.74
N ILE A 64 10.21 -3.94 -8.59
CA ILE A 64 9.85 -2.81 -7.74
C ILE A 64 9.99 -1.54 -8.57
N VAL A 65 8.94 -0.73 -8.58
CA VAL A 65 8.94 0.63 -9.13
C VAL A 65 8.75 1.59 -7.95
N ILE A 66 9.60 2.60 -7.85
CA ILE A 66 9.49 3.65 -6.84
C ILE A 66 8.95 4.91 -7.53
N VAL A 67 7.87 5.45 -6.98
CA VAL A 67 7.25 6.69 -7.48
C VAL A 67 7.56 7.81 -6.49
N THR A 68 8.28 8.83 -6.94
CA THR A 68 8.75 9.92 -6.07
C THR A 68 8.64 11.28 -6.74
N ARG A 69 9.03 12.34 -6.04
CA ARG A 69 9.14 13.68 -6.62
C ARG A 69 10.34 13.75 -7.59
N PRO A 70 10.29 14.65 -8.59
CA PRO A 70 11.36 14.78 -9.58
C PRO A 70 12.77 14.99 -8.98
N ASP A 71 12.87 15.80 -7.91
CA ASP A 71 14.11 16.13 -7.22
C ASP A 71 14.73 14.94 -6.47
N LEU A 72 13.95 13.91 -6.17
CA LEU A 72 14.39 12.71 -5.43
C LEU A 72 14.66 11.49 -6.33
N ILE A 73 14.41 11.57 -7.63
CA ILE A 73 14.60 10.42 -8.54
C ILE A 73 16.06 9.93 -8.50
N LEU A 74 17.02 10.83 -8.72
CA LEU A 74 18.44 10.46 -8.71
C LEU A 74 18.93 10.04 -7.32
N PRO A 75 18.65 10.76 -6.23
CA PRO A 75 19.01 10.33 -4.89
C PRO A 75 18.47 8.94 -4.53
N ILE A 76 17.19 8.65 -4.80
CA ILE A 76 16.59 7.36 -4.46
C ILE A 76 17.14 6.23 -5.35
N ARG A 77 17.40 6.50 -6.63
CA ARG A 77 18.04 5.52 -7.51
C ARG A 77 19.42 5.12 -6.98
N GLU A 78 20.21 6.08 -6.56
CA GLU A 78 21.54 5.80 -5.98
C GLU A 78 21.43 5.04 -4.64
N LEU A 79 20.49 5.41 -3.78
CA LEU A 79 20.22 4.71 -2.53
C LEU A 79 19.81 3.24 -2.71
N CYS A 80 19.20 2.89 -3.83
CA CYS A 80 18.68 1.55 -4.11
C CYS A 80 19.47 0.82 -5.21
N ARG A 81 20.66 1.28 -5.59
CA ARG A 81 21.46 0.71 -6.70
C ARG A 81 21.86 -0.76 -6.50
N ASP A 82 21.95 -1.20 -5.25
CA ASP A 82 22.26 -2.56 -4.83
C ASP A 82 21.03 -3.48 -4.75
N MET A 83 19.84 -2.98 -5.07
CA MET A 83 18.58 -3.71 -5.03
C MET A 83 18.15 -4.10 -6.44
N ASP A 84 18.43 -5.33 -6.84
CA ASP A 84 18.28 -5.85 -8.20
C ASP A 84 16.81 -5.90 -8.68
N LYS A 85 15.83 -5.96 -7.76
CA LYS A 85 14.39 -5.91 -8.10
C LYS A 85 13.90 -4.49 -8.41
N VAL A 86 14.64 -3.44 -8.06
CA VAL A 86 14.28 -2.04 -8.39
C VAL A 86 14.54 -1.78 -9.86
N THR A 87 13.48 -1.85 -10.67
CA THR A 87 13.56 -1.70 -12.13
C THR A 87 13.41 -0.25 -12.60
N ALA A 88 12.73 0.60 -11.82
CA ALA A 88 12.53 2.00 -12.15
C ALA A 88 12.31 2.89 -10.92
N VAL A 89 12.77 4.15 -11.02
CA VAL A 89 12.39 5.25 -10.13
C VAL A 89 11.80 6.34 -11.02
N VAL A 90 10.51 6.63 -10.84
CA VAL A 90 9.74 7.52 -11.73
C VAL A 90 9.14 8.70 -10.99
N SER A 91 8.81 9.76 -11.72
CA SER A 91 8.11 10.92 -11.16
C SER A 91 6.66 10.57 -10.83
N GLY A 92 6.19 11.00 -9.67
CA GLY A 92 4.77 11.01 -9.33
C GLY A 92 3.99 12.12 -10.03
N GLY A 93 2.68 12.02 -9.93
CA GLY A 93 1.72 12.98 -10.45
C GLY A 93 1.25 13.98 -9.39
N LYS A 94 0.20 14.74 -9.74
CA LYS A 94 -0.41 15.77 -8.88
C LYS A 94 -1.21 15.18 -7.72
N SER A 95 -1.61 13.92 -7.82
CA SER A 95 -2.36 13.20 -6.78
C SER A 95 -1.70 11.85 -6.47
N ARG A 96 -2.14 11.20 -5.35
CA ARG A 96 -1.73 9.84 -5.03
C ARG A 96 -2.21 8.87 -6.12
N GLN A 97 -3.45 9.00 -6.57
CA GLN A 97 -4.04 8.18 -7.63
C GLN A 97 -3.23 8.27 -8.94
N GLU A 98 -2.88 9.47 -9.38
CA GLU A 98 -2.04 9.68 -10.56
C GLU A 98 -0.64 9.08 -10.37
N SER A 99 -0.05 9.22 -9.19
CA SER A 99 1.25 8.62 -8.86
C SER A 99 1.20 7.09 -8.96
N VAL A 100 0.14 6.44 -8.44
CA VAL A 100 -0.06 4.99 -8.58
C VAL A 100 -0.18 4.60 -10.05
N ARG A 101 -0.94 5.34 -10.85
CA ARG A 101 -1.12 5.08 -12.28
C ARG A 101 0.21 5.15 -13.05
N LEU A 102 1.04 6.18 -12.75
CA LEU A 102 2.38 6.32 -13.35
C LEU A 102 3.31 5.17 -12.92
N GLY A 103 3.24 4.75 -11.66
CA GLY A 103 3.99 3.60 -11.17
C GLY A 103 3.56 2.29 -11.83
N LEU A 104 2.27 2.07 -12.02
CA LEU A 104 1.74 0.90 -12.74
C LEU A 104 2.20 0.89 -14.19
N ALA A 105 2.19 2.03 -14.87
CA ALA A 105 2.66 2.12 -16.25
C ALA A 105 4.14 1.73 -16.39
N ALA A 106 4.96 1.96 -15.36
CA ALA A 106 6.36 1.53 -15.33
C ALA A 106 6.55 0.07 -14.83
N LEU A 107 5.48 -0.55 -14.31
CA LEU A 107 5.49 -1.91 -13.73
C LEU A 107 4.91 -2.95 -14.71
N GLU A 108 5.36 -2.98 -15.94
CA GLU A 108 4.82 -3.90 -16.95
C GLU A 108 5.25 -5.35 -16.74
N GLY A 109 4.43 -6.29 -17.25
CA GLY A 109 4.75 -7.72 -17.33
C GLY A 109 4.59 -8.47 -16.01
N VAL A 110 3.74 -7.98 -15.10
CA VAL A 110 3.36 -8.66 -13.86
C VAL A 110 1.87 -8.99 -13.86
N LYS A 111 1.48 -10.03 -13.12
CA LYS A 111 0.08 -10.42 -12.97
C LYS A 111 -0.59 -9.72 -11.79
N LEU A 112 0.15 -9.49 -10.73
CA LEU A 112 -0.31 -8.82 -9.53
C LEU A 112 0.51 -7.55 -9.29
N ALA A 113 -0.15 -6.49 -8.83
CA ALA A 113 0.48 -5.24 -8.42
C ALA A 113 0.23 -4.99 -6.94
N ALA A 114 1.30 -4.82 -6.16
CA ALA A 114 1.27 -4.46 -4.75
C ALA A 114 1.56 -2.95 -4.62
N ILE A 115 0.58 -2.19 -4.19
CA ILE A 115 0.72 -0.74 -3.99
C ILE A 115 1.02 -0.48 -2.53
N HIS A 116 2.15 0.17 -2.26
CA HIS A 116 2.60 0.39 -0.89
C HIS A 116 3.05 1.84 -0.64
N ASP A 117 2.69 2.36 0.53
CA ASP A 117 3.13 3.68 0.97
C ASP A 117 4.62 3.64 1.35
N GLY A 118 5.45 4.45 0.71
CA GLY A 118 6.89 4.59 1.04
C GLY A 118 7.15 5.04 2.48
N ALA A 119 6.11 5.51 3.16
CA ALA A 119 6.12 5.92 4.56
C ALA A 119 5.67 4.82 5.54
N ARG A 120 5.65 3.54 5.15
CA ARG A 120 5.43 2.38 6.04
C ARG A 120 6.66 1.47 6.07
N PRO A 121 7.73 1.89 6.73
CA PRO A 121 9.03 1.21 6.66
C PRO A 121 9.10 -0.10 7.46
N LEU A 122 8.07 -0.41 8.26
CA LEU A 122 8.05 -1.55 9.19
C LEU A 122 7.11 -2.67 8.73
N VAL A 123 6.68 -2.66 7.46
CA VAL A 123 5.89 -3.77 6.91
C VAL A 123 6.72 -5.05 6.93
N SER A 124 6.16 -6.14 7.48
CA SER A 124 6.85 -7.43 7.50
C SER A 124 6.66 -8.19 6.16
N TRP A 125 7.60 -9.09 5.86
CA TRP A 125 7.47 -9.98 4.71
C TRP A 125 6.23 -10.89 4.82
N GLN A 126 5.81 -11.22 6.04
CA GLN A 126 4.62 -12.01 6.30
C GLN A 126 3.34 -11.28 5.85
N VAL A 127 3.23 -9.98 6.13
CA VAL A 127 2.11 -9.16 5.65
C VAL A 127 2.11 -9.08 4.12
N ILE A 128 3.28 -8.88 3.51
CA ILE A 128 3.42 -8.81 2.05
C ILE A 128 2.96 -10.14 1.43
N ASP A 129 3.50 -11.27 1.88
CA ASP A 129 3.21 -12.60 1.33
C ASP A 129 1.73 -12.98 1.49
N ARG A 130 1.15 -12.83 2.71
CA ARG A 130 -0.27 -13.17 2.93
C ARG A 130 -1.22 -12.34 2.09
N THR A 131 -0.89 -11.05 1.86
CA THR A 131 -1.71 -10.17 1.04
C THR A 131 -1.64 -10.56 -0.44
N ILE A 132 -0.44 -10.89 -0.95
CA ILE A 132 -0.26 -11.37 -2.33
C ILE A 132 -1.01 -12.68 -2.56
N ARG A 133 -0.93 -13.65 -1.64
CA ARG A 133 -1.66 -14.92 -1.74
C ARG A 133 -3.17 -14.71 -1.74
N ALA A 134 -3.67 -13.80 -0.89
CA ALA A 134 -5.09 -13.46 -0.88
C ALA A 134 -5.52 -12.80 -2.19
N ALA A 135 -4.76 -11.83 -2.70
CA ALA A 135 -5.07 -11.18 -3.98
C ALA A 135 -5.04 -12.17 -5.16
N HIS A 136 -4.10 -13.13 -5.14
CA HIS A 136 -4.07 -14.20 -6.14
C HIS A 136 -5.38 -15.01 -6.17
N SER A 137 -6.00 -15.24 -5.01
CA SER A 137 -7.23 -16.02 -4.90
C SER A 137 -8.51 -15.20 -5.12
N TYR A 138 -8.50 -13.93 -4.73
CA TYR A 138 -9.70 -13.07 -4.70
C TYR A 138 -9.69 -11.93 -5.73
N GLY A 139 -8.56 -11.68 -6.39
CA GLY A 139 -8.37 -10.57 -7.34
C GLY A 139 -7.96 -9.26 -6.69
N ALA A 140 -8.32 -9.04 -5.42
CA ALA A 140 -7.95 -7.86 -4.64
C ALA A 140 -7.83 -8.20 -3.15
N ALA A 141 -6.82 -7.68 -2.46
CA ALA A 141 -6.64 -7.87 -1.02
C ALA A 141 -5.88 -6.72 -0.37
N ALA A 142 -6.15 -6.46 0.90
CA ALA A 142 -5.45 -5.48 1.72
C ALA A 142 -5.29 -5.97 3.17
N PRO A 143 -4.17 -5.66 3.84
CA PRO A 143 -4.02 -5.90 5.27
C PRO A 143 -4.80 -4.86 6.06
N ALA A 144 -5.39 -5.28 7.17
CA ALA A 144 -6.15 -4.40 8.04
C ALA A 144 -6.06 -4.86 9.50
N ILE A 145 -6.14 -3.91 10.42
CA ILE A 145 -6.17 -4.14 11.86
C ILE A 145 -7.52 -3.68 12.43
N PRO A 146 -7.96 -4.25 13.57
CA PRO A 146 -9.14 -3.75 14.28
C PRO A 146 -8.96 -2.29 14.70
N VAL A 147 -10.04 -1.52 14.67
CA VAL A 147 -10.05 -0.15 15.22
C VAL A 147 -10.12 -0.22 16.73
N LYS A 148 -9.21 0.47 17.44
CA LYS A 148 -9.13 0.49 18.91
C LYS A 148 -10.07 1.53 19.52
N ASP A 149 -10.11 2.72 18.91
CA ASP A 149 -10.89 3.85 19.42
C ASP A 149 -12.36 3.77 18.98
N THR A 150 -13.23 4.51 19.71
CA THR A 150 -14.60 4.72 19.27
C THR A 150 -14.62 5.73 18.12
N ILE A 151 -15.07 5.31 16.95
CA ILE A 151 -15.16 6.18 15.76
C ILE A 151 -16.51 6.91 15.78
N LYS A 152 -16.47 8.20 15.49
CA LYS A 152 -17.63 9.05 15.30
C LYS A 152 -17.72 9.51 13.84
N VAL A 153 -18.92 9.47 13.29
CA VAL A 153 -19.20 10.19 12.04
C VAL A 153 -19.56 11.61 12.43
N GLU A 154 -18.81 12.57 11.87
CA GLU A 154 -19.00 14.00 12.15
C GLU A 154 -19.83 14.65 11.04
N GLN A 155 -20.73 15.55 11.45
CA GLN A 155 -21.43 16.47 10.55
C GLN A 155 -21.32 17.88 11.13
N GLY A 156 -20.53 18.73 10.49
CA GLY A 156 -20.12 20.01 11.06
C GLY A 156 -19.24 19.79 12.30
N THR A 157 -19.71 20.18 13.48
CA THR A 157 -19.02 19.96 14.77
C THR A 157 -19.77 19.01 15.70
N LEU A 158 -20.82 18.35 15.19
CA LEU A 158 -21.67 17.46 15.95
C LEU A 158 -21.49 16.01 15.54
N VAL A 159 -21.71 15.09 16.47
CA VAL A 159 -21.71 13.66 16.18
C VAL A 159 -23.00 13.29 15.45
N ALA A 160 -22.88 12.80 14.21
CA ALA A 160 -24.00 12.31 13.41
C ALA A 160 -24.29 10.82 13.68
N ALA A 161 -23.24 10.00 13.89
CA ALA A 161 -23.38 8.57 14.14
C ALA A 161 -22.17 8.00 14.91
N THR A 162 -22.37 6.83 15.51
CA THR A 162 -21.29 6.04 16.12
C THR A 162 -21.38 4.63 15.55
N PRO A 163 -20.57 4.31 14.50
CA PRO A 163 -20.53 2.97 13.93
C PRO A 163 -20.04 1.94 14.96
N ASP A 164 -20.57 0.71 14.87
CA ASP A 164 -20.05 -0.38 15.67
C ASP A 164 -18.61 -0.73 15.24
N ARG A 165 -17.65 -0.47 16.13
CA ARG A 165 -16.24 -0.71 15.88
C ARG A 165 -15.89 -2.19 15.63
N ALA A 166 -16.73 -3.12 16.05
CA ALA A 166 -16.53 -4.55 15.79
C ALA A 166 -16.46 -4.84 14.27
N HIS A 167 -17.14 -4.03 13.46
CA HIS A 167 -17.17 -4.12 12.00
C HIS A 167 -16.22 -3.16 11.29
N LEU A 168 -15.46 -2.35 12.03
CA LEU A 168 -14.51 -1.40 11.45
C LEU A 168 -13.10 -1.98 11.43
N ARG A 169 -12.38 -1.68 10.35
CA ARG A 169 -10.98 -2.06 10.17
C ARG A 169 -10.18 -0.86 9.66
N ALA A 170 -9.01 -0.64 10.24
CA ALA A 170 -8.04 0.32 9.72
C ALA A 170 -7.19 -0.37 8.67
N VAL A 171 -7.40 0.01 7.40
CA VAL A 171 -6.71 -0.59 6.24
C VAL A 171 -5.28 -0.08 6.16
N GLN A 172 -4.37 -0.99 5.87
CA GLN A 172 -2.95 -0.71 5.69
C GLN A 172 -2.53 -0.97 4.23
N THR A 173 -1.24 -0.87 3.95
CA THR A 173 -0.61 -1.30 2.71
C THR A 173 0.48 -2.35 3.00
N PRO A 174 0.83 -3.24 2.02
CA PRO A 174 0.50 -3.17 0.60
C PRO A 174 -0.96 -3.55 0.30
N GLN A 175 -1.61 -2.79 -0.59
CA GLN A 175 -2.87 -3.17 -1.22
C GLN A 175 -2.52 -3.88 -2.52
N VAL A 176 -2.98 -5.12 -2.69
CA VAL A 176 -2.56 -5.98 -3.80
C VAL A 176 -3.74 -6.34 -4.67
N PHE A 177 -3.55 -6.23 -5.97
CA PHE A 177 -4.61 -6.43 -6.97
C PHE A 177 -4.11 -7.22 -8.17
N ASP A 178 -5.03 -7.83 -8.90
CA ASP A 178 -4.79 -8.15 -10.29
C ASP A 178 -4.42 -6.85 -11.04
N TYR A 179 -3.34 -6.91 -11.83
CA TYR A 179 -2.77 -5.73 -12.47
C TYR A 179 -3.77 -5.02 -13.39
N ASP A 180 -4.47 -5.79 -14.24
CA ASP A 180 -5.40 -5.20 -15.20
C ASP A 180 -6.66 -4.66 -14.50
N LEU A 181 -7.12 -5.33 -13.43
CA LEU A 181 -8.23 -4.87 -12.60
C LEU A 181 -7.93 -3.48 -12.01
N LEU A 182 -6.78 -3.32 -11.34
CA LEU A 182 -6.42 -2.03 -10.72
C LEU A 182 -6.21 -0.96 -11.79
N ARG A 183 -5.51 -1.28 -12.88
CA ARG A 183 -5.29 -0.35 -13.99
C ARG A 183 -6.62 0.15 -14.55
N GLY A 184 -7.56 -0.76 -14.80
CA GLY A 184 -8.91 -0.42 -15.29
C GLY A 184 -9.68 0.45 -14.29
N ALA A 185 -9.64 0.12 -12.99
CA ALA A 185 -10.30 0.87 -11.93
C ALA A 185 -9.81 2.32 -11.85
N LEU A 186 -8.49 2.54 -11.90
CA LEU A 186 -7.91 3.87 -11.85
C LEU A 186 -8.22 4.71 -13.10
N ILE A 187 -8.25 4.10 -14.29
CA ILE A 187 -8.65 4.79 -15.53
C ILE A 187 -10.12 5.20 -15.46
N MET A 188 -11.00 4.33 -14.98
CA MET A 188 -12.42 4.66 -14.82
C MET A 188 -12.63 5.79 -13.81
N ALA A 189 -11.98 5.70 -12.63
CA ALA A 189 -12.06 6.74 -11.61
C ALA A 189 -11.57 8.10 -12.13
N GLU A 190 -10.49 8.13 -12.93
CA GLU A 190 -9.98 9.36 -13.56
C GLU A 190 -10.99 9.94 -14.57
N ARG A 191 -11.53 9.08 -15.45
CA ARG A 191 -12.53 9.49 -16.45
C ARG A 191 -13.80 10.06 -15.82
N ASP A 192 -14.25 9.44 -14.72
CA ASP A 192 -15.49 9.83 -14.04
C ASP A 192 -15.27 10.95 -13.00
N GLY A 193 -14.05 11.46 -12.88
CA GLY A 193 -13.68 12.52 -11.93
C GLY A 193 -13.80 12.09 -10.46
N THR A 194 -13.84 10.77 -10.20
CA THR A 194 -13.99 10.23 -8.84
C THR A 194 -12.68 10.28 -8.09
N GLN A 195 -12.66 11.02 -6.98
CA GLN A 195 -11.53 10.96 -6.06
C GLN A 195 -11.64 9.72 -5.19
N VAL A 196 -10.58 8.90 -5.22
CA VAL A 196 -10.48 7.71 -4.38
C VAL A 196 -9.55 7.98 -3.21
N THR A 197 -9.91 7.47 -2.03
CA THR A 197 -9.13 7.64 -0.80
C THR A 197 -7.91 6.71 -0.76
N ASP A 198 -8.06 5.50 -1.34
CA ASP A 198 -7.03 4.49 -1.49
C ASP A 198 -7.29 3.64 -2.76
N ASP A 199 -6.42 2.66 -3.02
CA ASP A 199 -6.53 1.85 -4.24
C ASP A 199 -7.65 0.81 -4.12
N CYS A 200 -8.02 0.41 -2.89
CA CYS A 200 -9.17 -0.45 -2.64
C CYS A 200 -10.47 0.22 -3.08
N SER A 201 -10.68 1.49 -2.71
CA SER A 201 -11.90 2.22 -3.08
C SER A 201 -12.06 2.39 -4.60
N ALA A 202 -10.97 2.46 -5.37
CA ALA A 202 -11.06 2.47 -6.84
C ALA A 202 -11.66 1.14 -7.37
N VAL A 203 -11.24 0.02 -6.82
CA VAL A 203 -11.71 -1.31 -7.21
C VAL A 203 -13.13 -1.58 -6.70
N GLU A 204 -13.46 -1.12 -5.50
CA GLU A 204 -14.80 -1.19 -4.91
C GLU A 204 -15.82 -0.41 -5.74
N ASN A 205 -15.46 0.74 -6.30
CA ASN A 205 -16.31 1.52 -7.22
C ASN A 205 -16.67 0.77 -8.52
N LEU A 206 -15.91 -0.25 -8.89
CA LEU A 206 -16.27 -1.18 -9.97
C LEU A 206 -17.18 -2.33 -9.50
N GLY A 207 -17.65 -2.32 -8.27
CA GLY A 207 -18.47 -3.39 -7.69
C GLY A 207 -17.68 -4.64 -7.29
N MET A 208 -16.35 -4.56 -7.26
CA MET A 208 -15.49 -5.68 -6.85
C MET A 208 -15.23 -5.65 -5.34
N SER A 209 -15.15 -6.84 -4.74
CA SER A 209 -14.86 -6.97 -3.31
C SER A 209 -13.36 -7.08 -3.07
N VAL A 210 -12.86 -6.39 -2.03
CA VAL A 210 -11.48 -6.50 -1.56
C VAL A 210 -11.42 -7.46 -0.37
N LYS A 211 -10.53 -8.45 -0.41
CA LYS A 211 -10.30 -9.39 0.68
C LYS A 211 -9.43 -8.73 1.76
N LEU A 212 -9.96 -8.56 2.97
CA LEU A 212 -9.14 -8.15 4.10
C LEU A 212 -8.36 -9.35 4.64
N VAL A 213 -7.07 -9.14 4.91
CA VAL A 213 -6.17 -10.05 5.62
C VAL A 213 -5.68 -9.40 6.90
N GLU A 214 -5.13 -10.20 7.80
CA GLU A 214 -4.58 -9.69 9.05
C GLU A 214 -3.38 -8.77 8.78
N GLY A 215 -3.47 -7.51 9.28
CA GLY A 215 -2.39 -6.54 9.29
C GLY A 215 -1.53 -6.68 10.53
N GLU A 216 -0.62 -5.72 10.74
CA GLU A 216 0.23 -5.66 11.93
C GLU A 216 0.22 -4.25 12.52
N GLU A 217 0.10 -4.13 13.84
CA GLU A 217 0.10 -2.82 14.52
C GLU A 217 1.40 -2.05 14.27
N ARG A 218 2.52 -2.77 14.16
CA ARG A 218 3.82 -2.19 13.84
C ARG A 218 3.93 -1.62 12.42
N ASN A 219 3.07 -2.03 11.47
CA ASN A 219 3.03 -1.51 10.10
C ASN A 219 2.41 -0.10 10.08
N ILE A 220 2.94 0.78 10.92
CA ILE A 220 2.48 2.17 11.05
C ILE A 220 2.84 2.99 9.80
N LYS A 221 2.05 4.02 9.54
CA LYS A 221 2.36 5.03 8.52
C LYS A 221 3.01 6.23 9.21
N VAL A 222 4.28 6.46 8.96
CA VAL A 222 5.03 7.61 9.50
C VAL A 222 4.54 8.88 8.79
N THR A 223 3.82 9.73 9.51
CA THR A 223 3.24 10.98 8.98
C THR A 223 3.64 12.20 9.79
N THR A 224 4.07 12.01 11.03
CA THR A 224 4.47 13.03 11.98
C THR A 224 5.84 12.73 12.58
N PRO A 225 6.52 13.72 13.21
CA PRO A 225 7.75 13.46 13.97
C PRO A 225 7.56 12.47 15.13
N LEU A 226 6.36 12.39 15.71
CA LEU A 226 6.06 11.41 16.75
C LEU A 226 6.05 9.98 16.17
N ASP A 227 5.43 9.79 14.99
CA ASP A 227 5.43 8.47 14.34
C ASP A 227 6.84 7.99 14.03
N LEU A 228 7.76 8.91 13.69
CA LEU A 228 9.17 8.56 13.45
C LEU A 228 9.84 8.01 14.71
N LYS A 229 9.61 8.66 15.87
CA LYS A 229 10.11 8.17 17.16
C LYS A 229 9.51 6.82 17.53
N ILE A 230 8.22 6.63 17.28
CA ILE A 230 7.58 5.33 17.50
C ILE A 230 8.19 4.26 16.60
N ALA A 231 8.46 4.58 15.31
CA ALA A 231 9.11 3.66 14.39
C ALA A 231 10.53 3.28 14.84
N GLU A 232 11.29 4.22 15.41
CA GLU A 232 12.63 3.95 15.97
C GLU A 232 12.55 2.99 17.16
N LEU A 233 11.63 3.22 18.11
CA LEU A 233 11.42 2.32 19.26
C LEU A 233 11.03 0.90 18.80
N LEU A 234 10.12 0.78 17.84
CA LEU A 234 9.71 -0.52 17.30
C LEU A 234 10.86 -1.27 16.59
N LEU A 235 11.86 -0.55 16.06
CA LEU A 235 13.05 -1.16 15.48
C LEU A 235 14.08 -1.61 16.54
N GLU A 236 14.14 -0.96 17.69
CA GLU A 236 15.01 -1.33 18.78
C GLU A 236 14.56 -2.64 19.44
N GLU A 237 13.25 -2.89 19.52
CA GLU A 237 12.67 -4.13 20.05
C GLU A 237 12.96 -5.37 19.17
N GLU A 238 13.44 -5.19 17.93
CA GLU A 238 13.80 -6.29 17.01
C GLU A 238 15.25 -6.76 17.14
N LYS A 239 16.08 -6.02 17.89
CA LYS A 239 17.50 -6.36 18.07
C LYS A 239 17.71 -7.29 19.26
#